data_6c6c54e0b53a717782297fb32e8278b0
#
_entry.id   6c6c54e0b53a717782297fb32e8278b0
#
_cell.length_a   1.000
_cell.length_b   1.000
_cell.length_c   1.000
_cell.angle_alpha   90.00
_cell.angle_beta   90.00
_cell.angle_gamma   90.00
#
_symmetry.space_group_name_H-M   'P 1'
#
loop_
_entity.id
_entity.type
_entity.pdbx_description
1 polymer ?
#
loop_
_entity_poly.entity_id
_entity_poly.type
_entity_poly.pdbx_seq_one_letter_code
_entity_poly.pdbx_strand_id
1 'polypeptide(L)'
;MTSTSENKLHGTIMVECRGKSRTMIMKNVTNMPNVVRVSKTEDDSNGGILVTVHGSKDDIKKVKNQIWELDNNKNIKINSINYSYS
;
A
#
# COMPACT_ATOMS: atom_id res chain seq x y z
N MET A 1 10.16 19.72 20.14
CA MET A 1 9.45 19.66 20.08
C MET A 1 8.37 19.50 19.15
N THR A 2 7.83 20.22 18.77
CA THR A 2 6.64 20.16 18.03
C THR A 2 6.78 19.78 16.60
N SER A 3 7.96 19.84 16.09
CA SER A 3 8.18 19.58 14.68
C SER A 3 7.89 18.15 14.28
N THR A 4 7.89 17.24 15.22
CA THR A 4 7.66 15.85 14.85
C THR A 4 6.26 15.59 14.32
N SER A 5 5.28 16.34 14.80
CA SER A 5 3.93 16.13 14.32
C SER A 5 3.77 16.59 12.88
N GLU A 6 4.58 17.51 12.44
CA GLU A 6 4.51 18.01 11.08
C GLU A 6 4.99 17.02 10.05
N ASN A 7 5.77 16.04 10.48
CA ASN A 7 6.31 15.04 9.58
C ASN A 7 5.37 13.86 9.39
N LYS A 8 4.29 13.85 10.14
CA LYS A 8 3.32 12.76 10.02
C LYS A 8 2.27 13.11 9.00
N LEU A 9 2.18 12.27 8.02
CA LEU A 9 1.25 12.44 6.92
C LEU A 9 0.35 11.23 6.83
N HIS A 10 -0.76 11.42 6.16
CA HIS A 10 -1.57 10.30 5.72
C HIS A 10 -1.27 10.08 4.26
N GLY A 11 -0.80 8.90 3.95
CA GLY A 11 -0.55 8.54 2.57
C GLY A 11 -1.53 7.46 2.14
N THR A 12 -1.85 7.47 0.87
CA THR A 12 -2.63 6.40 0.29
C THR A 12 -1.82 5.78 -0.83
N ILE A 13 -1.84 4.46 -0.87
CA ILE A 13 -1.16 3.70 -1.91
C ILE A 13 -2.22 2.89 -2.63
N MET A 14 -2.35 3.13 -3.92
CA MET A 14 -3.27 2.38 -4.78
C MET A 14 -2.47 1.33 -5.52
N VAL A 15 -2.81 0.06 -5.30
CA VAL A 15 -2.13 -1.04 -5.94
C VAL A 15 -3.10 -1.71 -6.91
N GLU A 16 -2.73 -1.76 -8.18
CA GLU A 16 -3.51 -2.50 -9.17
C GLU A 16 -3.07 -3.94 -9.17
N CYS A 17 -3.97 -4.82 -8.81
CA CYS A 17 -3.70 -6.26 -8.76
C CYS A 17 -5.03 -6.99 -8.87
N ARG A 18 -4.99 -8.19 -9.38
CA ARG A 18 -6.22 -8.95 -9.64
C ARG A 18 -6.21 -10.33 -9.02
N GLY A 19 -7.41 -10.83 -8.80
CA GLY A 19 -7.61 -12.22 -8.42
C GLY A 19 -6.88 -12.62 -7.15
N LYS A 20 -6.18 -13.73 -7.24
CA LYS A 20 -5.46 -14.27 -6.09
C LYS A 20 -4.36 -13.34 -5.58
N SER A 21 -3.76 -12.58 -6.50
CA SER A 21 -2.73 -11.63 -6.11
C SER A 21 -3.27 -10.61 -5.14
N ARG A 22 -4.48 -10.13 -5.36
CA ARG A 22 -5.10 -9.14 -4.49
C ARG A 22 -5.23 -9.65 -3.06
N THR A 23 -5.70 -10.87 -2.90
CA THR A 23 -5.86 -11.46 -1.57
C THR A 23 -4.51 -11.63 -0.87
N MET A 24 -3.52 -12.12 -1.59
CA MET A 24 -2.19 -12.33 -1.03
C MET A 24 -1.53 -11.02 -0.64
N ILE A 25 -1.66 -10.01 -1.48
CA ILE A 25 -1.09 -8.70 -1.19
C ILE A 25 -1.76 -8.10 0.04
N MET A 26 -3.08 -8.20 0.15
CA MET A 26 -3.79 -7.69 1.31
C MET A 26 -3.29 -8.31 2.60
N LYS A 27 -3.09 -9.63 2.61
CA LYS A 27 -2.59 -10.31 3.80
C LYS A 27 -1.22 -9.81 4.21
N ASN A 28 -0.34 -9.63 3.24
CA ASN A 28 1.01 -9.18 3.53
C ASN A 28 1.04 -7.72 3.97
N VAL A 29 0.27 -6.89 3.30
CA VAL A 29 0.29 -5.45 3.56
C VAL A 29 -0.31 -5.13 4.93
N THR A 30 -1.32 -5.87 5.33
CA THR A 30 -1.96 -5.65 6.64
C THR A 30 -0.97 -5.75 7.79
N ASN A 31 0.07 -6.55 7.63
CA ASN A 31 1.07 -6.76 8.66
C ASN A 31 2.28 -5.81 8.57
N MET A 32 2.29 -4.94 7.59
CA MET A 32 3.41 -4.01 7.44
C MET A 32 3.34 -2.87 8.44
N PRO A 33 4.49 -2.40 8.91
CA PRO A 33 4.51 -1.25 9.83
C PRO A 33 3.93 -0.03 9.14
N ASN A 34 3.30 0.82 9.91
CA ASN A 34 2.73 2.09 9.47
C ASN A 34 1.45 1.96 8.63
N VAL A 35 1.05 0.76 8.28
CA VAL A 35 -0.20 0.56 7.57
C VAL A 35 -1.35 0.61 8.57
N VAL A 36 -2.29 1.50 8.31
CA VAL A 36 -3.42 1.73 9.19
C VAL A 36 -4.66 1.02 8.69
N ARG A 37 -4.81 0.93 7.38
CA ARG A 37 -6.01 0.36 6.81
C ARG A 37 -5.73 -0.19 5.42
N VAL A 38 -6.34 -1.31 5.11
CA VAL A 38 -6.28 -1.91 3.78
C VAL A 38 -7.70 -2.24 3.36
N SER A 39 -8.08 -1.80 2.18
CA SER A 39 -9.41 -2.09 1.66
C SER A 39 -9.36 -2.45 0.19
N LYS A 40 -10.34 -3.19 -0.25
CA LYS A 40 -10.47 -3.53 -1.67
C LYS A 40 -11.14 -2.37 -2.39
N THR A 41 -10.75 -2.14 -3.64
CA THR A 41 -11.52 -1.24 -4.48
C THR A 41 -12.74 -2.00 -4.98
N GLU A 42 -13.78 -1.28 -5.32
CA GLU A 42 -15.02 -1.92 -5.75
C GLU A 42 -15.02 -2.33 -7.22
N ASP A 43 -14.09 -1.81 -7.98
CA ASP A 43 -14.04 -2.07 -9.40
C ASP A 43 -13.45 -3.45 -9.67
N ASP A 44 -14.28 -4.41 -10.02
CA ASP A 44 -13.83 -5.75 -10.28
C ASP A 44 -13.04 -5.89 -11.57
N SER A 45 -13.29 -5.03 -12.53
CA SER A 45 -12.59 -5.12 -13.81
C SER A 45 -11.16 -4.58 -13.69
N ASN A 46 -10.96 -3.60 -12.84
CA ASN A 46 -9.64 -3.05 -12.56
C ASN A 46 -9.31 -3.22 -11.09
N GLY A 47 -9.53 -4.41 -10.61
CA GLY A 47 -9.39 -4.66 -9.19
C GLY A 47 -8.09 -4.19 -8.59
N GLY A 48 -8.14 -3.85 -7.32
CA GLY A 48 -6.96 -3.42 -6.62
C GLY A 48 -7.23 -3.26 -5.15
N ILE A 49 -6.26 -2.69 -4.46
CA ILE A 49 -6.39 -2.39 -3.04
C ILE A 49 -5.96 -0.96 -2.78
N LEU A 50 -6.55 -0.40 -1.76
CA LEU A 50 -6.20 0.92 -1.28
C LEU A 50 -5.59 0.75 0.10
N VAL A 51 -4.37 1.20 0.26
CA VAL A 51 -3.63 1.08 1.50
C VAL A 51 -3.47 2.46 2.11
N THR A 52 -3.88 2.61 3.35
CA THR A 52 -3.69 3.87 4.08
C THR A 52 -2.51 3.72 5.01
N VAL A 53 -1.55 4.62 4.89
CA VAL A 53 -0.31 4.59 5.64
C VAL A 53 -0.18 5.88 6.43
N HIS A 54 0.31 5.77 7.66
CA HIS A 54 0.52 6.92 8.50
C HIS A 54 2.00 7.04 8.85
N GLY A 55 2.58 8.21 8.65
CA GLY A 55 3.98 8.43 8.96
C GLY A 55 4.59 9.52 8.09
N SER A 56 5.89 9.50 7.99
CA SER A 56 6.61 10.45 7.16
C SER A 56 6.55 10.03 5.69
N LYS A 57 7.00 10.92 4.81
CA LYS A 57 7.11 10.56 3.40
C LYS A 57 7.98 9.34 3.20
N ASP A 58 9.05 9.23 3.97
CA ASP A 58 9.93 8.08 3.86
C ASP A 58 9.23 6.79 4.29
N ASP A 59 8.40 6.87 5.31
CA ASP A 59 7.63 5.70 5.75
C ASP A 59 6.69 5.24 4.65
N ILE A 60 6.04 6.18 3.99
CA ILE A 60 5.11 5.85 2.91
C ILE A 60 5.86 5.22 1.75
N LYS A 61 7.02 5.77 1.41
CA LYS A 61 7.85 5.20 0.35
C LYS A 61 8.33 3.79 0.70
N LYS A 62 8.68 3.57 1.96
CA LYS A 62 9.10 2.24 2.39
C LYS A 62 8.00 1.22 2.23
N VAL A 63 6.79 1.58 2.60
CA VAL A 63 5.65 0.68 2.43
C VAL A 63 5.44 0.40 0.94
N LYS A 64 5.49 1.44 0.13
CA LYS A 64 5.33 1.27 -1.32
C LYS A 64 6.38 0.31 -1.87
N ASN A 65 7.63 0.47 -1.47
CA ASN A 65 8.70 -0.40 -1.96
C ASN A 65 8.54 -1.82 -1.47
N GLN A 66 8.09 -2.01 -0.24
CA GLN A 66 7.82 -3.34 0.29
C GLN A 66 6.70 -4.03 -0.48
N ILE A 67 5.70 -3.27 -0.88
CA ILE A 67 4.63 -3.83 -1.71
C ILE A 67 5.18 -4.26 -3.07
N TRP A 68 6.03 -3.44 -3.69
CA TRP A 68 6.65 -3.81 -4.96
C TRP A 68 7.47 -5.09 -4.85
N GLU A 69 8.12 -5.30 -3.72
CA GLU A 69 8.92 -6.50 -3.52
C GLU A 69 8.07 -7.77 -3.54
N LEU A 70 6.80 -7.66 -3.22
CA LEU A 70 5.90 -8.81 -3.29
C LEU A 70 5.76 -9.32 -4.72
N ASP A 71 5.96 -8.45 -5.70
CA ASP A 71 5.87 -8.84 -7.11
C ASP A 71 6.95 -9.84 -7.52
N ASN A 72 7.98 -10.00 -6.70
CA ASN A 72 9.01 -11.00 -6.96
C ASN A 72 8.50 -12.41 -6.72
N ASN A 73 7.39 -12.55 -6.04
CA ASN A 73 6.76 -13.83 -5.80
C ASN A 73 6.00 -14.24 -7.06
N LYS A 74 6.22 -15.47 -7.52
CA LYS A 74 5.58 -15.96 -8.74
C LYS A 74 4.06 -15.93 -8.68
N ASN A 75 3.50 -16.00 -7.48
CA ASN A 75 2.06 -16.06 -7.31
C ASN A 75 1.43 -14.69 -7.15
N ILE A 76 2.24 -13.64 -7.12
CA ILE A 76 1.77 -12.29 -6.93
C ILE A 76 2.17 -11.45 -8.13
N LYS A 77 1.17 -10.81 -8.73
CA LYS A 77 1.43 -9.91 -9.85
C LYS A 77 0.83 -8.56 -9.55
N ILE A 78 1.67 -7.54 -9.63
CA ILE A 78 1.27 -6.16 -9.43
C ILE A 78 1.39 -5.43 -10.76
N ASN A 79 0.30 -4.84 -11.21
CA ASN A 79 0.29 -4.13 -12.48
C ASN A 79 0.82 -2.71 -12.34
N SER A 80 0.46 -2.03 -11.29
CA SER A 80 0.99 -0.69 -11.02
C SER A 80 0.77 -0.32 -9.57
N ILE A 81 1.55 0.63 -9.10
CA ILE A 81 1.41 1.21 -7.77
C ILE A 81 1.50 2.72 -7.91
N ASN A 82 0.52 3.41 -7.37
CA ASN A 82 0.52 4.86 -7.28
C ASN A 82 0.36 5.26 -5.82
N TYR A 83 1.01 6.32 -5.41
CA TYR A 83 0.87 6.78 -4.05
C TYR A 83 0.80 8.29 -4.00
N SER A 84 0.13 8.76 -2.96
CA SER A 84 0.02 10.19 -2.72
C SER A 84 -0.02 10.42 -1.21
N TYR A 85 0.26 11.63 -0.80
CA TYR A 85 0.14 11.99 0.60
C TYR A 85 -0.43 13.38 0.73
N SER A 86 -1.00 13.61 1.87
CA SER A 86 -1.61 14.90 2.16
C SER A 86 -1.30 15.32 3.59
#